data_a4f50f3b6f56a40f7cd50e7d71e909c2
#
_entry.id   a4f50f3b6f56a40f7cd50e7d71e909c2
#
_cell.length_a   1.000
_cell.length_b   1.000
_cell.length_c   1.000
_cell.angle_alpha   90.00
_cell.angle_beta   90.00
_cell.angle_gamma   90.00
#
_symmetry.space_group_name_H-M   'P 1'
#
loop_
_entity.id
_entity.type
_entity.pdbx_description
1 polymer ?
#
loop_
_entity_poly.entity_id
_entity_poly.type
_entity_poly.pdbx_seq_one_letter_code
_entity_poly.pdbx_strand_id
1 'polypeptide(L)'
;MAVIKRLSSKGNVKDIINYVLNKEKTNERIIDGKDCKPLNAAEEMNATKKLYDKADGRSYCHIIQSFKPGEITPEKAHKIGIELAEKQFKNHEVLIATHKDKEHIHNHLIINSVSFRDGHKLITDKESLREIKHESNRICEHEHLSTIEKSYAKERYSMAEYKLAERGLPIWKEQLRSAIDEAKEHSRNLVEIKRYLKENFNIEMKIQNKNLSYLHPDKEKYCRGDKLGGAYAKEGINGEFEKLKEPIQRDKTPALAGIISGIERITQKIAKDIERENIRAKKKNIIRVMPKEREKQKSFERER
;
A
#
# COMPACT_ATOMS: atom_id res chain seq x y z
N MET A 1 -3.65 -12.68 -10.74
CA MET A 1 -3.34 -11.23 -10.66
C MET A 1 -1.84 -11.03 -10.74
N ALA A 2 -1.34 -10.33 -11.78
CA ALA A 2 0.10 -10.10 -11.93
C ALA A 2 0.51 -8.74 -11.33
N VAL A 3 1.54 -8.74 -10.50
CA VAL A 3 2.13 -7.53 -9.90
C VAL A 3 3.49 -7.28 -10.55
N ILE A 4 3.68 -6.10 -11.11
CA ILE A 4 4.97 -5.68 -11.70
C ILE A 4 5.75 -4.81 -10.72
N LYS A 5 6.98 -5.24 -10.42
CA LYS A 5 7.99 -4.46 -9.69
C LYS A 5 9.20 -4.24 -10.58
N ARG A 6 9.72 -3.01 -10.64
CA ARG A 6 10.92 -2.67 -11.38
C ARG A 6 12.03 -2.23 -10.44
N LEU A 7 13.20 -2.78 -10.65
CA LEU A 7 14.45 -2.45 -9.99
C LEU A 7 15.48 -2.07 -11.07
N SER A 8 16.36 -1.13 -10.78
CA SER A 8 17.47 -0.75 -11.66
C SER A 8 18.75 -0.76 -10.87
N SER A 9 19.82 -1.27 -11.45
CA SER A 9 21.09 -1.40 -10.77
C SER A 9 22.27 -0.93 -11.62
N LYS A 10 23.29 -0.41 -10.94
CA LYS A 10 24.65 -0.18 -11.46
C LYS A 10 25.57 -1.35 -11.19
N GLY A 11 25.11 -2.37 -10.45
CA GLY A 11 25.87 -3.56 -10.10
C GLY A 11 26.17 -4.44 -11.31
N ASN A 12 26.99 -5.47 -11.07
CA ASN A 12 27.37 -6.41 -12.11
C ASN A 12 26.16 -7.24 -12.57
N VAL A 13 25.92 -7.29 -13.87
CA VAL A 13 24.82 -8.08 -14.45
C VAL A 13 25.01 -9.57 -14.25
N LYS A 14 26.25 -10.06 -14.12
CA LYS A 14 26.55 -11.48 -13.86
C LYS A 14 26.00 -11.94 -12.51
N ASP A 15 26.07 -11.09 -11.48
CA ASP A 15 25.61 -11.47 -10.13
C ASP A 15 24.10 -11.67 -10.10
N ILE A 16 23.34 -10.80 -10.75
CA ILE A 16 21.87 -10.94 -10.81
C ILE A 16 21.47 -12.13 -11.71
N ILE A 17 22.19 -12.38 -12.78
CA ILE A 17 21.95 -13.53 -13.66
C ILE A 17 22.21 -14.83 -12.89
N ASN A 18 23.31 -14.96 -12.17
CA ASN A 18 23.59 -16.11 -11.32
C ASN A 18 22.51 -16.33 -10.25
N TYR A 19 22.00 -15.25 -9.67
CA TYR A 19 20.90 -15.32 -8.70
C TYR A 19 19.60 -15.87 -9.31
N VAL A 20 19.22 -15.41 -10.50
CA VAL A 20 17.96 -15.84 -11.13
C VAL A 20 18.05 -17.21 -11.80
N LEU A 21 19.25 -17.68 -12.14
CA LEU A 21 19.51 -19.01 -12.68
C LEU A 21 19.76 -20.07 -11.60
N ASN A 22 19.60 -19.75 -10.33
CA ASN A 22 19.80 -20.71 -9.24
C ASN A 22 18.85 -21.92 -9.40
N LYS A 23 19.42 -23.12 -9.51
CA LYS A 23 18.72 -24.39 -9.75
C LYS A 23 17.72 -24.77 -8.64
N GLU A 24 17.89 -24.25 -7.43
CA GLU A 24 16.92 -24.44 -6.33
C GLU A 24 15.60 -23.69 -6.56
N LYS A 25 15.60 -22.63 -7.39
CA LYS A 25 14.48 -21.72 -7.61
C LYS A 25 13.79 -21.90 -8.95
N THR A 26 14.52 -22.41 -9.94
CA THR A 26 14.08 -22.58 -11.32
C THR A 26 14.61 -23.86 -11.93
N ASN A 27 14.22 -24.16 -13.16
CA ASN A 27 14.78 -25.27 -13.96
C ASN A 27 14.92 -24.83 -15.43
N GLU A 28 15.63 -25.61 -16.21
CA GLU A 28 15.97 -25.31 -17.62
C GLU A 28 14.75 -25.11 -18.53
N ARG A 29 13.58 -25.70 -18.18
CA ARG A 29 12.35 -25.60 -18.98
C ARG A 29 11.62 -24.27 -18.82
N ILE A 30 11.99 -23.48 -17.83
CA ILE A 30 11.40 -22.17 -17.50
C ILE A 30 12.47 -21.09 -17.41
N ILE A 31 13.49 -21.21 -18.27
CA ILE A 31 14.55 -20.23 -18.50
C ILE A 31 14.67 -20.01 -20.00
N ASP A 32 14.54 -18.78 -20.46
CA ASP A 32 14.70 -18.39 -21.86
C ASP A 32 15.49 -17.09 -22.00
N GLY A 33 16.08 -16.91 -23.17
CA GLY A 33 16.75 -15.68 -23.55
C GLY A 33 16.11 -15.08 -24.81
N LYS A 34 15.65 -13.85 -24.71
CA LYS A 34 15.26 -13.05 -25.86
C LYS A 34 16.47 -12.28 -26.36
N ASP A 35 16.86 -12.53 -27.62
CA ASP A 35 18.05 -11.94 -28.27
C ASP A 35 19.36 -12.17 -27.50
N CYS A 36 19.43 -13.22 -26.68
CA CYS A 36 20.63 -13.70 -26.00
C CYS A 36 20.49 -15.18 -25.63
N LYS A 37 21.61 -15.86 -25.45
CA LYS A 37 21.63 -17.24 -24.93
C LYS A 37 21.59 -17.20 -23.40
N PRO A 38 20.69 -17.92 -22.70
CA PRO A 38 20.55 -17.84 -21.25
C PRO A 38 21.86 -18.02 -20.48
N LEU A 39 22.69 -19.01 -20.87
CA LEU A 39 23.95 -19.29 -20.22
C LEU A 39 25.06 -18.26 -20.46
N ASN A 40 24.94 -17.50 -21.56
CA ASN A 40 25.91 -16.47 -21.96
C ASN A 40 25.35 -15.05 -21.85
N ALA A 41 24.16 -14.90 -21.29
CA ALA A 41 23.45 -13.61 -21.26
C ALA A 41 24.27 -12.47 -20.62
N ALA A 42 25.06 -12.76 -19.59
CA ALA A 42 25.92 -11.77 -18.94
C ALA A 42 27.03 -11.27 -19.87
N GLU A 43 27.67 -12.18 -20.56
CA GLU A 43 28.76 -11.89 -21.52
C GLU A 43 28.24 -11.14 -22.75
N GLU A 44 27.12 -11.58 -23.31
CA GLU A 44 26.46 -10.94 -24.47
C GLU A 44 25.98 -9.52 -24.12
N MET A 45 25.28 -9.33 -23.00
CA MET A 45 24.86 -8.00 -22.53
C MET A 45 26.06 -7.07 -22.25
N ASN A 46 27.16 -7.58 -21.77
CA ASN A 46 28.38 -6.80 -21.55
C ASN A 46 29.10 -6.47 -22.87
N ALA A 47 29.09 -7.41 -23.83
CA ALA A 47 29.63 -7.16 -25.17
C ALA A 47 28.89 -6.03 -25.88
N THR A 48 27.55 -6.03 -25.85
CA THR A 48 26.71 -4.93 -26.37
C THR A 48 27.07 -3.60 -25.74
N LYS A 49 27.21 -3.55 -24.40
CA LYS A 49 27.61 -2.30 -23.70
C LYS A 49 28.99 -1.80 -24.13
N LYS A 50 29.94 -2.70 -24.30
CA LYS A 50 31.29 -2.36 -24.76
C LYS A 50 31.27 -1.88 -26.21
N LEU A 51 30.52 -2.54 -27.08
CA LEU A 51 30.38 -2.14 -28.51
C LEU A 51 29.94 -0.69 -28.67
N TYR A 52 29.05 -0.21 -27.82
CA TYR A 52 28.53 1.16 -27.87
C TYR A 52 29.22 2.11 -26.88
N ASP A 53 30.29 1.71 -26.23
CA ASP A 53 31.02 2.50 -25.20
C ASP A 53 30.08 3.03 -24.11
N LYS A 54 29.17 2.17 -23.62
CA LYS A 54 28.16 2.50 -22.60
C LYS A 54 28.17 1.53 -21.41
N ALA A 55 29.37 1.14 -20.99
CA ALA A 55 29.56 0.28 -19.82
C ALA A 55 29.17 0.96 -18.50
N ASP A 56 29.25 2.29 -18.44
CA ASP A 56 29.00 3.09 -17.26
C ASP A 56 27.51 3.28 -16.94
N GLY A 57 27.25 3.62 -15.68
CA GLY A 57 25.93 3.96 -15.19
C GLY A 57 25.06 2.74 -14.93
N ARG A 58 23.77 2.77 -15.35
CA ARG A 58 22.87 1.63 -15.16
C ARG A 58 23.31 0.46 -16.01
N SER A 59 23.53 -0.70 -15.38
CA SER A 59 23.98 -1.91 -16.03
C SER A 59 22.83 -2.75 -16.59
N TYR A 60 21.72 -2.86 -15.85
CA TYR A 60 20.53 -3.60 -16.24
C TYR A 60 19.26 -3.01 -15.62
N CYS A 61 18.11 -3.41 -16.17
CA CYS A 61 16.81 -3.24 -15.55
C CYS A 61 16.28 -4.62 -15.18
N HIS A 62 15.79 -4.77 -13.96
CA HIS A 62 15.22 -6.01 -13.46
C HIS A 62 13.73 -5.82 -13.21
N ILE A 63 12.90 -6.57 -13.93
CA ILE A 63 11.46 -6.63 -13.73
C ILE A 63 11.11 -7.94 -13.06
N ILE A 64 10.26 -7.84 -12.04
CA ILE A 64 9.66 -9.00 -11.37
C ILE A 64 8.16 -8.94 -11.65
N GLN A 65 7.63 -9.99 -12.27
CA GLN A 65 6.21 -10.19 -12.53
C GLN A 65 5.71 -11.32 -11.64
N SER A 66 4.97 -11.01 -10.59
CA SER A 66 4.49 -11.98 -9.59
C SER A 66 3.02 -12.28 -9.78
N PHE A 67 2.62 -13.54 -9.72
CA PHE A 67 1.25 -14.00 -9.89
C PHE A 67 0.61 -14.37 -8.55
N LYS A 68 -0.71 -14.40 -8.50
CA LYS A 68 -1.45 -14.84 -7.31
C LYS A 68 -1.20 -16.33 -7.05
N PRO A 69 -0.99 -16.75 -5.80
CA PRO A 69 -0.84 -18.16 -5.46
C PRO A 69 -2.00 -19.02 -6.00
N GLY A 70 -1.67 -20.18 -6.60
CA GLY A 70 -2.63 -21.13 -7.15
C GLY A 70 -3.35 -20.72 -8.44
N GLU A 71 -3.05 -19.55 -9.01
CA GLU A 71 -3.73 -19.05 -10.21
C GLU A 71 -3.09 -19.51 -11.54
N ILE A 72 -1.83 -19.90 -11.52
CA ILE A 72 -1.06 -20.18 -12.73
C ILE A 72 0.00 -21.26 -12.49
N THR A 73 0.34 -22.03 -13.54
CA THR A 73 1.48 -22.96 -13.51
C THR A 73 2.78 -22.24 -13.88
N PRO A 74 3.97 -22.76 -13.47
CA PRO A 74 5.26 -22.18 -13.82
C PRO A 74 5.47 -22.01 -15.33
N GLU A 75 5.05 -22.99 -16.12
CA GLU A 75 5.21 -23.00 -17.57
C GLU A 75 4.33 -21.93 -18.24
N LYS A 76 3.10 -21.77 -17.76
CA LYS A 76 2.20 -20.71 -18.26
C LYS A 76 2.69 -19.32 -17.85
N ALA A 77 3.16 -19.16 -16.61
CA ALA A 77 3.77 -17.91 -16.15
C ALA A 77 4.98 -17.53 -17.00
N HIS A 78 5.82 -18.52 -17.33
CA HIS A 78 7.00 -18.33 -18.15
C HIS A 78 6.65 -17.82 -19.56
N LYS A 79 5.68 -18.46 -20.24
CA LYS A 79 5.17 -17.99 -21.54
C LYS A 79 4.70 -16.53 -21.49
N ILE A 80 3.98 -16.14 -20.45
CA ILE A 80 3.56 -14.74 -20.24
C ILE A 80 4.76 -13.82 -20.07
N GLY A 81 5.80 -14.27 -19.38
CA GLY A 81 7.07 -13.54 -19.22
C GLY A 81 7.80 -13.31 -20.55
N ILE A 82 7.85 -14.33 -21.41
CA ILE A 82 8.41 -14.23 -22.76
C ILE A 82 7.61 -13.24 -23.61
N GLU A 83 6.30 -13.39 -23.67
CA GLU A 83 5.42 -12.48 -24.43
C GLU A 83 5.58 -11.03 -23.98
N LEU A 84 5.65 -10.77 -22.68
CA LEU A 84 5.91 -9.44 -22.13
C LEU A 84 7.28 -8.89 -22.57
N ALA A 85 8.31 -9.74 -22.58
CA ALA A 85 9.65 -9.35 -23.01
C ALA A 85 9.68 -8.99 -24.51
N GLU A 86 9.05 -9.79 -25.35
CA GLU A 86 8.97 -9.57 -26.80
C GLU A 86 8.26 -8.26 -27.15
N LYS A 87 7.17 -7.95 -26.46
CA LYS A 87 6.37 -6.75 -26.74
C LYS A 87 7.03 -5.47 -26.24
N GLN A 88 7.65 -5.52 -25.06
CA GLN A 88 8.15 -4.32 -24.38
C GLN A 88 9.63 -4.00 -24.63
N PHE A 89 10.45 -5.00 -24.94
CA PHE A 89 11.91 -4.82 -25.01
C PHE A 89 12.50 -5.27 -26.35
N LYS A 90 11.89 -4.85 -27.46
CA LYS A 90 12.21 -5.31 -28.82
C LYS A 90 13.68 -5.22 -29.20
N ASN A 91 14.40 -4.20 -28.74
CA ASN A 91 15.78 -3.92 -29.12
C ASN A 91 16.79 -4.18 -27.97
N HIS A 92 16.41 -4.94 -26.95
CA HIS A 92 17.25 -5.23 -25.81
C HIS A 92 17.32 -6.75 -25.57
N GLU A 93 18.49 -7.23 -25.22
CA GLU A 93 18.63 -8.59 -24.73
C GLU A 93 17.91 -8.74 -23.38
N VAL A 94 17.15 -9.81 -23.23
CA VAL A 94 16.41 -10.11 -22.01
C VAL A 94 16.62 -11.56 -21.61
N LEU A 95 17.07 -11.79 -20.39
CA LEU A 95 17.01 -13.10 -19.76
C LEU A 95 15.71 -13.22 -18.98
N ILE A 96 14.94 -14.29 -19.23
CA ILE A 96 13.70 -14.60 -18.54
C ILE A 96 13.90 -15.88 -17.72
N ALA A 97 13.62 -15.83 -16.43
CA ALA A 97 13.63 -16.99 -15.55
C ALA A 97 12.40 -16.97 -14.64
N THR A 98 11.70 -18.09 -14.56
CA THR A 98 10.53 -18.25 -13.68
C THR A 98 10.92 -18.99 -12.42
N HIS A 99 10.61 -18.43 -11.27
CA HIS A 99 10.86 -19.00 -9.96
C HIS A 99 9.59 -19.61 -9.37
N LYS A 100 9.76 -20.78 -8.71
CA LYS A 100 8.71 -21.56 -8.04
C LYS A 100 9.04 -21.88 -6.58
N ASP A 101 10.04 -21.20 -6.02
CA ASP A 101 10.55 -21.42 -4.66
C ASP A 101 9.68 -20.80 -3.55
N LYS A 102 8.63 -20.07 -3.93
CA LYS A 102 7.69 -19.40 -3.02
C LYS A 102 6.27 -19.85 -3.28
N GLU A 103 5.35 -19.52 -2.38
CA GLU A 103 3.92 -19.76 -2.54
C GLU A 103 3.34 -19.14 -3.83
N HIS A 104 3.97 -18.07 -4.33
CA HIS A 104 3.58 -17.39 -5.56
C HIS A 104 4.65 -17.54 -6.64
N ILE A 105 4.22 -17.93 -7.83
CA ILE A 105 5.08 -18.01 -9.01
C ILE A 105 5.42 -16.60 -9.48
N HIS A 106 6.67 -16.38 -9.87
CA HIS A 106 7.12 -15.09 -10.35
C HIS A 106 8.20 -15.20 -11.43
N ASN A 107 8.08 -14.33 -12.44
CA ASN A 107 9.07 -14.19 -13.50
C ASN A 107 10.08 -13.11 -13.12
N HIS A 108 11.34 -13.39 -13.39
CA HIS A 108 12.43 -12.42 -13.42
C HIS A 108 12.81 -12.14 -14.87
N LEU A 109 12.70 -10.89 -15.29
CA LEU A 109 13.18 -10.40 -16.57
C LEU A 109 14.39 -9.49 -16.30
N ILE A 110 15.56 -9.90 -16.77
CA ILE A 110 16.79 -9.12 -16.68
C ILE A 110 17.06 -8.53 -18.04
N ILE A 111 16.87 -7.23 -18.18
CA ILE A 111 16.92 -6.49 -19.43
C ILE A 111 18.25 -5.74 -19.51
N ASN A 112 19.01 -5.90 -20.61
CA ASN A 112 20.19 -5.08 -20.85
C ASN A 112 19.82 -3.60 -20.87
N SER A 113 20.64 -2.76 -20.24
CA SER A 113 20.39 -1.32 -20.21
C SER A 113 20.70 -0.62 -21.54
N VAL A 114 21.39 -1.27 -22.46
CA VAL A 114 21.79 -0.74 -23.76
C VAL A 114 21.12 -1.54 -24.87
N SER A 115 20.53 -0.87 -25.82
CA SER A 115 19.96 -1.46 -27.03
C SER A 115 21.05 -2.00 -27.92
N PHE A 116 20.91 -3.26 -28.38
CA PHE A 116 21.86 -3.86 -29.32
C PHE A 116 21.73 -3.28 -30.74
N ARG A 117 20.60 -2.62 -31.04
CA ARG A 117 20.34 -2.08 -32.37
C ARG A 117 20.99 -0.71 -32.60
N ASP A 118 20.92 0.18 -31.63
CA ASP A 118 21.31 1.59 -31.75
C ASP A 118 22.06 2.15 -30.56
N GLY A 119 22.35 1.33 -29.56
CA GLY A 119 23.11 1.71 -28.37
C GLY A 119 22.39 2.66 -27.41
N HIS A 120 21.11 3.00 -27.62
CA HIS A 120 20.40 3.85 -26.68
C HIS A 120 20.17 3.15 -25.35
N LYS A 121 20.22 3.93 -24.26
CA LYS A 121 19.88 3.43 -22.92
C LYS A 121 18.38 3.25 -22.77
N LEU A 122 17.96 2.12 -22.21
CA LEU A 122 16.56 1.81 -21.91
C LEU A 122 15.92 2.92 -21.07
N ILE A 123 14.79 3.44 -21.52
CA ILE A 123 13.98 4.42 -20.76
C ILE A 123 13.33 3.72 -19.56
N THR A 124 13.50 4.29 -18.37
CA THR A 124 12.98 3.72 -17.12
C THR A 124 12.28 4.77 -16.25
N ASP A 125 11.54 5.65 -16.87
CA ASP A 125 10.70 6.63 -16.19
C ASP A 125 9.39 6.03 -15.65
N LYS A 126 8.50 6.86 -15.13
CA LYS A 126 7.21 6.41 -14.60
C LYS A 126 6.27 5.94 -15.68
N GLU A 127 6.37 6.55 -16.86
CA GLU A 127 5.51 6.24 -18.00
C GLU A 127 5.83 4.86 -18.54
N SER A 128 7.10 4.57 -18.84
CA SER A 128 7.52 3.24 -19.27
C SER A 128 7.12 2.13 -18.29
N LEU A 129 7.15 2.40 -16.98
CA LEU A 129 6.65 1.44 -15.99
C LEU A 129 5.12 1.26 -16.08
N ARG A 130 4.37 2.33 -16.41
CA ARG A 130 2.93 2.27 -16.58
C ARG A 130 2.56 1.44 -17.81
N GLU A 131 3.28 1.62 -18.92
CA GLU A 131 3.13 0.84 -20.14
C GLU A 131 3.41 -0.64 -19.94
N ILE A 132 4.50 -1.00 -19.23
CA ILE A 132 4.81 -2.38 -18.89
C ILE A 132 3.70 -3.02 -18.04
N LYS A 133 3.15 -2.29 -17.06
CA LYS A 133 2.03 -2.77 -16.24
C LYS A 133 0.76 -2.97 -17.06
N HIS A 134 0.46 -2.03 -17.94
CA HIS A 134 -0.70 -2.10 -18.83
C HIS A 134 -0.60 -3.32 -19.75
N GLU A 135 0.57 -3.52 -20.39
CA GLU A 135 0.78 -4.67 -21.25
C GLU A 135 0.73 -6.00 -20.48
N SER A 136 1.35 -6.05 -19.29
CA SER A 136 1.24 -7.23 -18.42
C SER A 136 -0.21 -7.56 -18.06
N ASN A 137 -1.04 -6.56 -17.76
CA ASN A 137 -2.46 -6.78 -17.49
C ASN A 137 -3.19 -7.28 -18.72
N ARG A 138 -2.94 -6.68 -19.90
CA ARG A 138 -3.54 -7.09 -21.18
C ARG A 138 -3.25 -8.55 -21.52
N ILE A 139 -2.00 -8.99 -21.33
CA ILE A 139 -1.61 -10.40 -21.52
C ILE A 139 -2.33 -11.29 -20.50
N CYS A 140 -2.40 -10.88 -19.23
CA CYS A 140 -3.10 -11.65 -18.19
C CYS A 140 -4.62 -11.77 -18.48
N GLU A 141 -5.27 -10.72 -18.96
CA GLU A 141 -6.68 -10.73 -19.37
C GLU A 141 -6.94 -11.70 -20.52
N HIS A 142 -6.07 -11.68 -21.54
CA HIS A 142 -6.15 -12.62 -22.67
C HIS A 142 -5.98 -14.07 -22.20
N GLU A 143 -5.16 -14.31 -21.20
CA GLU A 143 -4.94 -15.63 -20.60
C GLU A 143 -5.93 -16.00 -19.48
N HIS A 144 -7.03 -15.22 -19.34
CA HIS A 144 -8.08 -15.40 -18.32
C HIS A 144 -7.56 -15.39 -16.87
N LEU A 145 -6.50 -14.63 -16.61
CA LEU A 145 -5.97 -14.43 -15.27
C LEU A 145 -6.54 -13.15 -14.65
N SER A 146 -6.62 -13.11 -13.33
CA SER A 146 -7.05 -11.91 -12.62
C SER A 146 -6.08 -10.75 -12.85
N THR A 147 -6.60 -9.54 -13.02
CA THR A 147 -5.81 -8.30 -13.14
C THR A 147 -6.02 -7.38 -11.95
N ILE A 148 -5.09 -6.47 -11.74
CA ILE A 148 -5.26 -5.39 -10.76
C ILE A 148 -5.94 -4.24 -11.48
N GLU A 149 -7.26 -4.19 -11.42
CA GLU A 149 -7.93 -2.91 -11.49
C GLU A 149 -7.38 -2.05 -10.36
N LYS A 150 -7.21 -0.73 -10.57
CA LYS A 150 -6.59 0.18 -9.58
C LYS A 150 -7.06 -0.18 -8.17
N SER A 151 -6.29 -1.04 -7.50
CA SER A 151 -6.59 -1.44 -6.14
C SER A 151 -6.30 -0.23 -5.26
N TYR A 152 -7.32 0.53 -4.97
CA TYR A 152 -7.34 1.38 -3.80
C TYR A 152 -7.48 0.44 -2.59
N ALA A 153 -6.38 -0.26 -2.24
CA ALA A 153 -6.37 -0.95 -0.96
C ALA A 153 -6.86 0.04 0.09
N LYS A 154 -7.89 -0.35 0.86
CA LYS A 154 -8.49 0.50 1.89
C LYS A 154 -7.38 1.07 2.78
N GLU A 155 -6.44 0.23 3.15
CA GLU A 155 -5.22 0.54 3.88
C GLU A 155 -3.99 0.11 3.07
N ARG A 156 -2.91 0.88 3.15
CA ARG A 156 -1.70 0.62 2.39
C ARG A 156 -0.48 0.60 3.30
N TYR A 157 0.17 -0.55 3.38
CA TYR A 157 1.40 -0.76 4.13
C TYR A 157 2.60 -0.90 3.19
N SER A 158 3.72 -0.29 3.57
CA SER A 158 5.01 -0.51 2.90
C SER A 158 5.74 -1.70 3.52
N MET A 159 6.69 -2.29 2.79
CA MET A 159 7.55 -3.35 3.34
C MET A 159 8.33 -2.90 4.58
N ALA A 160 8.65 -1.62 4.70
CA ALA A 160 9.29 -1.07 5.89
C ALA A 160 8.34 -1.10 7.09
N GLU A 161 7.06 -0.81 6.90
CA GLU A 161 6.03 -0.89 7.95
C GLU A 161 5.82 -2.33 8.41
N TYR A 162 5.75 -3.30 7.49
CA TYR A 162 5.68 -4.73 7.85
C TYR A 162 6.86 -5.17 8.71
N LYS A 163 8.09 -4.80 8.33
CA LYS A 163 9.29 -5.13 9.11
C LYS A 163 9.33 -4.46 10.50
N LEU A 164 8.73 -3.28 10.65
CA LEU A 164 8.58 -2.64 11.95
C LEU A 164 7.54 -3.38 12.80
N ALA A 165 6.40 -3.77 12.20
CA ALA A 165 5.37 -4.55 12.87
C ALA A 165 5.88 -5.90 13.37
N GLU A 166 6.65 -6.64 12.54
CA GLU A 166 7.30 -7.90 12.92
C GLU A 166 8.24 -7.76 14.14
N ARG A 167 8.84 -6.58 14.31
CA ARG A 167 9.71 -6.26 15.44
C ARG A 167 8.98 -5.66 16.63
N GLY A 168 7.64 -5.54 16.58
CA GLY A 168 6.85 -4.89 17.62
C GLY A 168 7.11 -3.39 17.78
N LEU A 169 7.69 -2.74 16.77
CA LEU A 169 8.01 -1.32 16.81
C LEU A 169 6.83 -0.46 16.32
N PRO A 170 6.64 0.74 16.89
CA PRO A 170 5.52 1.61 16.55
C PRO A 170 5.61 2.11 15.11
N ILE A 171 4.47 2.06 14.41
CA ILE A 171 4.32 2.55 13.04
C ILE A 171 3.60 3.90 13.09
N TRP A 172 4.32 4.99 12.88
CA TRP A 172 3.75 6.35 12.93
C TRP A 172 2.61 6.59 11.94
N LYS A 173 2.59 5.88 10.81
CA LYS A 173 1.46 5.98 9.88
C LYS A 173 0.20 5.28 10.38
N GLU A 174 0.34 4.29 11.26
CA GLU A 174 -0.80 3.69 11.94
C GLU A 174 -1.47 4.68 12.88
N GLN A 175 -0.68 5.48 13.58
CA GLN A 175 -1.20 6.57 14.40
C GLN A 175 -1.98 7.60 13.55
N LEU A 176 -1.50 7.92 12.32
CA LEU A 176 -2.26 8.76 11.40
C LEU A 176 -3.57 8.10 10.94
N ARG A 177 -3.55 6.79 10.61
CA ARG A 177 -4.76 6.06 10.20
C ARG A 177 -5.80 6.08 11.32
N SER A 178 -5.43 5.68 12.53
CA SER A 178 -6.32 5.66 13.68
C SER A 178 -6.91 7.04 14.00
N ALA A 179 -6.09 8.09 13.97
CA ALA A 179 -6.56 9.46 14.20
C ALA A 179 -7.54 9.95 13.10
N ILE A 180 -7.27 9.59 11.83
CA ILE A 180 -8.16 9.95 10.72
C ILE A 180 -9.48 9.18 10.80
N ASP A 181 -9.44 7.89 11.17
CA ASP A 181 -10.66 7.08 11.30
C ASP A 181 -11.53 7.63 12.44
N GLU A 182 -10.95 7.96 13.59
CA GLU A 182 -11.66 8.63 14.68
C GLU A 182 -12.23 9.99 14.23
N ALA A 183 -11.45 10.80 13.50
CA ALA A 183 -11.92 12.09 13.00
C ALA A 183 -13.10 11.94 12.01
N LYS A 184 -13.15 10.86 11.21
CA LYS A 184 -14.28 10.58 10.30
C LYS A 184 -15.57 10.31 11.07
N GLU A 185 -15.50 9.60 12.20
CA GLU A 185 -16.66 9.28 13.02
C GLU A 185 -17.28 10.56 13.64
N HIS A 186 -16.44 11.56 13.91
CA HIS A 186 -16.85 12.82 14.54
C HIS A 186 -17.01 14.00 13.58
N SER A 187 -16.96 13.77 12.27
CA SER A 187 -16.99 14.82 11.25
C SER A 187 -17.91 14.46 10.09
N ARG A 188 -18.46 15.49 9.42
CA ARG A 188 -19.36 15.36 8.26
C ARG A 188 -18.74 15.88 6.97
N ASN A 189 -17.59 16.51 7.04
CA ASN A 189 -16.88 17.06 5.89
C ASN A 189 -15.39 17.21 6.17
N LEU A 190 -14.61 17.46 5.10
CA LEU A 190 -13.15 17.57 5.18
C LEU A 190 -12.65 18.72 6.07
N VAL A 191 -13.43 19.79 6.21
CA VAL A 191 -13.07 20.95 7.04
C VAL A 191 -13.16 20.58 8.52
N GLU A 192 -14.20 19.86 8.89
CA GLU A 192 -14.38 19.34 10.25
C GLU A 192 -13.30 18.32 10.61
N ILE A 193 -12.97 17.38 9.71
CA ILE A 193 -11.83 16.45 9.90
C ILE A 193 -10.54 17.23 10.16
N LYS A 194 -10.25 18.25 9.34
CA LYS A 194 -9.04 19.06 9.51
C LYS A 194 -8.99 19.72 10.89
N ARG A 195 -10.12 20.28 11.36
CA ARG A 195 -10.23 20.89 12.67
C ARG A 195 -10.04 19.85 13.79
N TYR A 196 -10.78 18.73 13.72
CA TYR A 196 -10.73 17.65 14.70
C TYR A 196 -9.31 17.06 14.86
N LEU A 197 -8.63 16.80 13.73
CA LEU A 197 -7.25 16.30 13.72
C LEU A 197 -6.26 17.29 14.37
N LYS A 198 -6.48 18.61 14.16
CA LYS A 198 -5.61 19.63 14.77
C LYS A 198 -5.85 19.77 16.27
N GLU A 199 -7.10 19.77 16.71
CA GLU A 199 -7.49 19.97 18.10
C GLU A 199 -7.16 18.78 18.99
N ASN A 200 -7.40 17.56 18.52
CA ASN A 200 -7.28 16.35 19.35
C ASN A 200 -5.94 15.64 19.22
N PHE A 201 -5.28 15.72 18.05
CA PHE A 201 -4.06 14.96 17.76
C PHE A 201 -2.86 15.83 17.33
N ASN A 202 -3.04 17.16 17.27
CA ASN A 202 -2.05 18.09 16.73
C ASN A 202 -1.55 17.73 15.32
N ILE A 203 -2.36 17.01 14.54
CA ILE A 203 -2.07 16.61 13.15
C ILE A 203 -2.53 17.74 12.23
N GLU A 204 -1.60 18.23 11.39
CA GLU A 204 -1.95 19.20 10.35
C GLU A 204 -2.43 18.49 9.08
N MET A 205 -3.59 18.93 8.57
CA MET A 205 -4.14 18.43 7.32
C MET A 205 -4.14 19.54 6.26
N LYS A 206 -3.54 19.25 5.08
CA LYS A 206 -3.62 20.08 3.87
C LYS A 206 -4.59 19.48 2.88
N ILE A 207 -5.58 20.29 2.47
CA ILE A 207 -6.58 19.93 1.46
C ILE A 207 -6.14 20.58 0.15
N GLN A 208 -5.80 19.75 -0.86
CA GLN A 208 -5.44 20.18 -2.20
C GLN A 208 -6.47 19.69 -3.22
N ASN A 209 -6.44 20.20 -4.46
CA ASN A 209 -7.42 19.83 -5.49
C ASN A 209 -7.58 18.32 -5.67
N LYS A 210 -6.48 17.58 -5.76
CA LYS A 210 -6.47 16.12 -5.98
C LYS A 210 -6.08 15.29 -4.77
N ASN A 211 -5.49 15.87 -3.72
CA ASN A 211 -4.87 15.12 -2.65
C ASN A 211 -5.17 15.71 -1.27
N LEU A 212 -5.18 14.83 -0.28
CA LEU A 212 -5.04 15.19 1.12
C LEU A 212 -3.63 14.85 1.59
N SER A 213 -3.08 15.64 2.49
CA SER A 213 -1.77 15.39 3.08
C SER A 213 -1.80 15.69 4.57
N TYR A 214 -1.18 14.82 5.36
CA TYR A 214 -1.21 14.85 6.81
C TYR A 214 0.21 14.98 7.35
N LEU A 215 0.43 15.85 8.32
CA LEU A 215 1.69 16.01 9.05
C LEU A 215 1.52 15.45 10.46
N HIS A 216 2.21 14.36 10.73
CA HIS A 216 2.30 13.82 12.09
C HIS A 216 3.11 14.79 12.97
N PRO A 217 2.75 15.02 14.25
CA PRO A 217 3.46 15.97 15.14
C PRO A 217 4.98 15.76 15.20
N ASP A 218 5.41 14.49 15.21
CA ASP A 218 6.83 14.12 15.35
C ASP A 218 7.55 14.00 13.99
N LYS A 219 6.95 14.45 12.89
CA LYS A 219 7.54 14.35 11.55
C LYS A 219 7.60 15.70 10.87
N GLU A 220 8.68 15.92 10.11
CA GLU A 220 8.90 17.16 9.37
C GLU A 220 8.25 17.16 7.97
N LYS A 221 7.76 16.00 7.50
CA LYS A 221 7.25 15.83 6.13
C LYS A 221 5.82 15.36 6.11
N TYR A 222 5.03 15.97 5.23
CA TYR A 222 3.65 15.55 4.98
C TYR A 222 3.58 14.17 4.33
N CYS A 223 2.71 13.32 4.86
CA CYS A 223 2.31 12.07 4.24
C CYS A 223 1.02 12.28 3.43
N ARG A 224 1.01 11.91 2.15
CA ARG A 224 -0.22 11.94 1.35
C ARG A 224 -1.17 10.82 1.75
N GLY A 225 -2.48 11.09 1.70
CA GLY A 225 -3.51 10.13 2.05
C GLY A 225 -3.46 8.85 1.18
N ASP A 226 -3.14 8.97 -0.12
CA ASP A 226 -2.95 7.82 -1.02
C ASP A 226 -1.83 6.86 -0.56
N LYS A 227 -0.88 7.33 0.25
CA LYS A 227 0.19 6.51 0.85
C LYS A 227 -0.25 5.79 2.12
N LEU A 228 -1.30 6.25 2.76
CA LEU A 228 -1.93 5.58 3.89
C LEU A 228 -2.92 4.50 3.42
N GLY A 229 -3.59 4.76 2.29
CA GLY A 229 -4.59 3.88 1.66
C GLY A 229 -5.69 4.68 0.97
N GLY A 230 -6.55 3.99 0.20
CA GLY A 230 -7.67 4.60 -0.51
C GLY A 230 -8.68 5.27 0.44
N ALA A 231 -8.91 4.68 1.62
CA ALA A 231 -9.81 5.21 2.64
C ALA A 231 -9.36 6.56 3.21
N TYR A 232 -8.09 6.91 3.09
CA TYR A 232 -7.48 8.15 3.61
C TYR A 232 -7.18 9.17 2.51
N ALA A 233 -7.47 8.82 1.26
CA ALA A 233 -7.42 9.72 0.12
C ALA A 233 -8.68 10.60 0.06
N LYS A 234 -8.62 11.73 -0.67
CA LYS A 234 -9.75 12.67 -0.79
C LYS A 234 -11.03 12.01 -1.32
N GLU A 235 -10.87 11.16 -2.34
CA GLU A 235 -11.98 10.44 -2.97
C GLU A 235 -12.62 9.42 -2.00
N GLY A 236 -11.80 8.70 -1.23
CA GLY A 236 -12.27 7.71 -0.25
C GLY A 236 -13.06 8.36 0.88
N ILE A 237 -12.53 9.43 1.48
CA ILE A 237 -13.22 10.14 2.57
C ILE A 237 -14.51 10.80 2.08
N ASN A 238 -14.49 11.46 0.91
CA ASN A 238 -15.69 12.05 0.35
C ASN A 238 -16.77 11.01 0.02
N GLY A 239 -16.34 9.85 -0.54
CA GLY A 239 -17.27 8.75 -0.84
C GLY A 239 -17.91 8.14 0.42
N GLU A 240 -17.23 8.13 1.56
CA GLU A 240 -17.82 7.73 2.85
C GLU A 240 -18.88 8.75 3.31
N PHE A 241 -18.62 10.04 3.19
CA PHE A 241 -19.60 11.07 3.54
C PHE A 241 -20.81 11.10 2.59
N GLU A 242 -20.64 10.81 1.31
CA GLU A 242 -21.75 10.71 0.35
C GLU A 242 -22.68 9.55 0.69
N LYS A 243 -22.12 8.37 1.03
CA LYS A 243 -22.90 7.21 1.47
C LYS A 243 -23.72 7.48 2.73
N LEU A 244 -23.20 8.32 3.64
CA LEU A 244 -23.92 8.72 4.84
C LEU A 244 -25.05 9.72 4.55
N LYS A 245 -25.05 10.38 3.38
CA LYS A 245 -26.09 11.30 2.93
C LYS A 245 -27.22 10.62 2.17
N GLU A 246 -27.01 9.42 1.64
CA GLU A 246 -28.07 8.66 0.99
C GLU A 246 -29.14 8.30 2.03
N PRO A 247 -30.41 8.73 1.82
CA PRO A 247 -31.48 8.31 2.71
C PRO A 247 -31.61 6.80 2.61
N ILE A 248 -31.56 6.11 3.76
CA ILE A 248 -31.89 4.69 3.84
C ILE A 248 -33.24 4.52 3.15
N GLN A 249 -33.27 3.88 1.98
CA GLN A 249 -34.53 3.51 1.36
C GLN A 249 -35.22 2.58 2.34
N ARG A 250 -36.22 3.13 3.04
CA ARG A 250 -37.07 2.38 3.95
C ARG A 250 -37.97 1.48 3.08
N ASP A 251 -37.56 0.24 2.91
CA ASP A 251 -38.47 -0.78 2.43
C ASP A 251 -39.70 -0.79 3.35
N LYS A 252 -40.84 -0.46 2.76
CA LYS A 252 -42.14 -0.33 3.46
C LYS A 252 -42.73 -1.72 3.74
N THR A 253 -42.02 -2.55 4.48
CA THR A 253 -42.65 -3.76 5.05
C THR A 253 -43.03 -3.50 6.49
N PRO A 254 -44.33 -3.59 6.86
CA PRO A 254 -44.84 -3.24 8.19
C PRO A 254 -44.17 -3.98 9.35
N ALA A 255 -43.64 -5.17 9.09
CA ALA A 255 -42.97 -6.02 10.09
C ALA A 255 -41.58 -5.44 10.52
N LEU A 256 -40.85 -4.79 9.62
CA LEU A 256 -39.54 -4.19 9.92
C LEU A 256 -39.62 -2.85 10.66
N ALA A 257 -40.71 -2.08 10.45
CA ALA A 257 -40.91 -0.83 11.16
C ALA A 257 -41.07 -1.03 12.68
N GLY A 258 -41.68 -2.13 13.11
CA GLY A 258 -41.82 -2.50 14.52
C GLY A 258 -40.48 -2.87 15.17
N ILE A 259 -39.61 -3.57 14.45
CA ILE A 259 -38.29 -4.01 14.91
C ILE A 259 -37.36 -2.78 15.00
N ILE A 260 -37.36 -1.90 14.01
CA ILE A 260 -36.53 -0.69 14.00
C ILE A 260 -36.92 0.25 15.15
N SER A 261 -38.22 0.48 15.40
CA SER A 261 -38.67 1.30 16.54
C SER A 261 -38.34 0.66 17.90
N GLY A 262 -38.27 -0.68 17.96
CA GLY A 262 -37.81 -1.42 19.14
C GLY A 262 -36.32 -1.23 19.40
N ILE A 263 -35.50 -1.33 18.38
CA ILE A 263 -34.04 -1.11 18.45
C ILE A 263 -33.72 0.34 18.83
N GLU A 264 -34.41 1.32 18.23
CA GLU A 264 -34.22 2.75 18.57
C GLU A 264 -34.54 3.05 20.04
N ARG A 265 -35.60 2.45 20.59
CA ARG A 265 -35.93 2.59 22.02
C ARG A 265 -34.90 1.96 22.93
N ILE A 266 -34.37 0.80 22.57
CA ILE A 266 -33.30 0.10 23.30
C ILE A 266 -32.02 0.93 23.28
N THR A 267 -31.62 1.43 22.11
CA THR A 267 -30.43 2.27 21.93
C THR A 267 -30.51 3.57 22.72
N GLN A 268 -31.69 4.24 22.70
CA GLN A 268 -31.90 5.44 23.52
C GLN A 268 -31.89 5.15 25.03
N LYS A 269 -32.35 3.98 25.44
CA LYS A 269 -32.30 3.57 26.86
C LYS A 269 -30.87 3.31 27.30
N ILE A 270 -30.08 2.58 26.50
CA ILE A 270 -28.66 2.32 26.76
C ILE A 270 -27.87 3.64 26.81
N ALA A 271 -28.09 4.57 25.87
CA ALA A 271 -27.43 5.87 25.88
C ALA A 271 -27.72 6.66 27.17
N LYS A 272 -28.98 6.69 27.62
CA LYS A 272 -29.37 7.34 28.90
C LYS A 272 -28.74 6.66 30.13
N ASP A 273 -28.61 5.34 30.11
CA ASP A 273 -28.00 4.61 31.22
C ASP A 273 -26.48 4.84 31.29
N ILE A 274 -25.79 4.88 30.13
CA ILE A 274 -24.37 5.25 30.03
C ILE A 274 -24.15 6.70 30.53
N GLU A 275 -25.01 7.62 30.15
CA GLU A 275 -24.91 9.02 30.60
C GLU A 275 -25.11 9.13 32.12
N ARG A 276 -26.04 8.37 32.70
CA ARG A 276 -26.25 8.29 34.16
C ARG A 276 -25.03 7.69 34.89
N GLU A 277 -24.41 6.66 34.32
CA GLU A 277 -23.20 6.08 34.88
C GLU A 277 -22.01 7.05 34.83
N ASN A 278 -21.84 7.76 33.69
CA ASN A 278 -20.80 8.79 33.56
C ASN A 278 -21.01 9.95 34.55
N ILE A 279 -22.24 10.38 34.79
CA ILE A 279 -22.56 11.40 35.78
C ILE A 279 -22.26 10.86 37.20
N ARG A 280 -22.57 9.59 37.50
CA ARG A 280 -22.24 8.93 38.81
C ARG A 280 -20.73 8.81 38.99
N ALA A 281 -19.99 8.45 37.95
CA ALA A 281 -18.52 8.36 37.98
C ALA A 281 -17.88 9.74 38.21
N LYS A 282 -18.36 10.77 37.54
CA LYS A 282 -17.91 12.17 37.76
C LYS A 282 -18.21 12.64 39.18
N LYS A 283 -19.41 12.34 39.73
CA LYS A 283 -19.74 12.66 41.13
C LYS A 283 -18.86 11.89 42.14
N LYS A 284 -18.52 10.61 41.91
CA LYS A 284 -17.60 9.85 42.75
C LYS A 284 -16.18 10.42 42.72
N ASN A 285 -15.71 10.88 41.55
CA ASN A 285 -14.39 11.51 41.44
C ASN A 285 -14.33 12.89 42.12
N ILE A 286 -15.41 13.67 42.06
CA ILE A 286 -15.50 14.97 42.77
C ILE A 286 -15.49 14.75 44.30
N ILE A 287 -16.16 13.71 44.82
CA ILE A 287 -16.18 13.39 46.24
C ILE A 287 -14.80 12.86 46.70
N ARG A 288 -14.01 12.24 45.84
CA ARG A 288 -12.65 11.76 46.16
C ARG A 288 -11.58 12.85 46.21
N VAL A 289 -11.82 13.99 45.58
CA VAL A 289 -10.86 15.11 45.51
C VAL A 289 -11.07 16.13 46.68
N MET A 290 -12.18 16.06 47.44
CA MET A 290 -12.53 17.05 48.45
C MET A 290 -12.11 16.75 49.92
N PRO A 291 -11.32 15.75 50.31
CA PRO A 291 -10.97 15.57 51.73
C PRO A 291 -9.66 16.22 52.21
N LYS A 292 -8.82 16.77 51.32
CA LYS A 292 -7.46 17.23 51.75
C LYS A 292 -7.35 18.71 52.15
N GLU A 293 -8.31 19.54 51.83
CA GLU A 293 -8.24 20.97 52.22
C GLU A 293 -8.91 21.28 53.57
N ARG A 294 -9.85 20.46 54.03
CA ARG A 294 -10.48 20.67 55.35
C ARG A 294 -9.65 20.19 56.57
N GLU A 295 -8.71 19.30 56.35
CA GLU A 295 -7.80 18.87 57.42
C GLU A 295 -6.65 19.85 57.70
N LYS A 296 -6.22 20.61 56.67
CA LYS A 296 -5.19 21.64 56.86
C LYS A 296 -5.68 22.88 57.58
N GLN A 297 -6.97 23.23 57.49
CA GLN A 297 -7.54 24.35 58.23
C GLN A 297 -7.79 24.02 59.71
N LYS A 298 -8.09 22.78 60.07
CA LYS A 298 -8.29 22.37 61.50
C LYS A 298 -6.99 22.17 62.28
N SER A 299 -5.86 21.93 61.64
CA SER A 299 -4.55 21.86 62.30
C SER A 299 -4.00 23.26 62.63
N PHE A 300 -4.36 24.29 61.85
CA PHE A 300 -3.90 25.67 62.07
C PHE A 300 -4.68 26.41 63.17
N GLU A 301 -5.88 25.92 63.53
CA GLU A 301 -6.70 26.51 64.62
C GLU A 301 -6.44 25.85 66.00
N ARG A 302 -5.58 24.82 66.09
CA ARG A 302 -5.21 24.17 67.35
C ARG A 302 -3.85 24.60 67.89
N GLU A 303 -3.12 25.46 67.21
CA GLU A 303 -1.83 26.00 67.64
C GLU A 303 -1.86 27.51 67.96
N ARG A 304 -3.08 28.07 68.29
CA ARG A 304 -3.19 29.39 68.92
C ARG A 304 -3.81 29.37 70.25
#